data_c93a095e8cb624081fe2afdb3c3383dd
#
_entry.id   c93a095e8cb624081fe2afdb3c3383dd
#
_cell.length_a   1.000
_cell.length_b   1.000
_cell.length_c   1.000
_cell.angle_alpha   90.00
_cell.angle_beta   90.00
_cell.angle_gamma   90.00
#
_symmetry.space_group_name_H-M   'P 1'
#
loop_
_entity.id
_entity.type
_entity.pdbx_description
1 polymer ?
#
loop_
_entity_poly.entity_id
_entity_poly.type
_entity_poly.pdbx_seq_one_letter_code
_entity_poly.pdbx_strand_id
1 'polypeptide(L)'
;GTTYEYCAVAGGYTSPAKELTTLTPPQLPNASFEQTSTASDKALMFSADPNDFYWDSGNHGSQKMQKNVTEVTTKYFHSGKQGLCLHSQFVGLGGFAGKFAAGNIFVGKYLATEGMDGVLGWGRPFNCPIRPKALKVWARYEPVNITHDNTSALPSVSKGDPDNGIVYIALVTDQTMSYNSETWPQIVKTSSSSRQLFDPSGSNVVAYGEHVFTSATTESGLVEITIPLNDVNPNLTVSNIIIVASASRYGDYFVGGNG
;
A
#
# COMPACT_ATOMS: atom_id res chain seq x y z
N GLY A 1 -20.86 -8.31 10.13
CA GLY A 1 -22.17 -8.00 10.63
C GLY A 1 -22.46 -8.49 12.03
N THR A 2 -22.78 -7.56 12.91
CA THR A 2 -23.26 -7.88 14.26
C THR A 2 -24.73 -7.60 14.32
N THR A 3 -25.53 -8.55 14.88
CA THR A 3 -26.97 -8.37 15.09
C THR A 3 -27.20 -7.75 16.46
N TYR A 4 -28.01 -6.71 16.49
CA TYR A 4 -28.43 -5.99 17.68
C TYR A 4 -29.95 -6.09 17.79
N GLU A 5 -30.46 -6.28 19.02
CA GLU A 5 -31.85 -6.03 19.34
C GLU A 5 -32.02 -4.61 19.86
N TYR A 6 -33.06 -3.93 19.42
CA TYR A 6 -33.42 -2.59 19.92
C TYR A 6 -34.92 -2.45 20.15
N CYS A 7 -35.30 -1.62 21.11
CA CYS A 7 -36.68 -1.22 21.34
C CYS A 7 -36.75 0.27 21.62
N ALA A 8 -37.91 0.87 21.42
CA ALA A 8 -38.19 2.24 21.84
C ALA A 8 -38.88 2.22 23.21
N VAL A 9 -38.46 3.16 24.08
CA VAL A 9 -39.07 3.34 25.41
C VAL A 9 -39.56 4.78 25.53
N ALA A 10 -40.84 4.94 25.82
CA ALA A 10 -41.45 6.27 26.03
C ALA A 10 -42.64 6.16 27.01
N GLY A 11 -42.69 7.04 28.04
CA GLY A 11 -43.82 7.15 28.97
C GLY A 11 -44.18 5.84 29.70
N GLY A 12 -43.19 5.00 29.98
CA GLY A 12 -43.38 3.71 30.62
C GLY A 12 -43.82 2.55 29.67
N TYR A 13 -43.99 2.85 28.39
CA TYR A 13 -44.24 1.88 27.34
C TYR A 13 -42.92 1.45 26.66
N THR A 14 -42.74 0.15 26.46
CA THR A 14 -41.63 -0.40 25.69
C THR A 14 -42.20 -1.10 24.43
N SER A 15 -41.71 -0.71 23.25
CA SER A 15 -42.10 -1.37 22.00
C SER A 15 -41.61 -2.81 21.95
N PRO A 16 -42.18 -3.66 21.11
CA PRO A 16 -41.56 -4.95 20.78
C PRO A 16 -40.12 -4.74 20.26
N ALA A 17 -39.25 -5.67 20.65
CA ALA A 17 -37.87 -5.68 20.16
C ALA A 17 -37.86 -5.94 18.65
N LYS A 18 -36.91 -5.27 17.98
CA LYS A 18 -36.58 -5.45 16.56
C LYS A 18 -35.10 -5.75 16.42
N GLU A 19 -34.75 -6.54 15.44
CA GLU A 19 -33.37 -6.82 15.11
C GLU A 19 -32.84 -5.88 14.03
N LEU A 20 -31.57 -5.50 14.15
CA LEU A 20 -30.77 -4.81 13.14
C LEU A 20 -29.43 -5.51 13.03
N THR A 21 -29.10 -5.98 11.84
CA THR A 21 -27.76 -6.51 11.57
C THR A 21 -26.94 -5.46 10.85
N THR A 22 -25.79 -5.10 11.44
CA THR A 22 -24.83 -4.18 10.81
C THR A 22 -24.18 -4.84 9.59
N LEU A 23 -23.71 -4.03 8.66
CA LEU A 23 -22.96 -4.53 7.52
C LEU A 23 -21.63 -5.11 7.96
N THR A 24 -21.20 -6.18 7.29
CA THR A 24 -19.85 -6.71 7.44
C THR A 24 -18.85 -5.73 6.79
N PRO A 25 -17.76 -5.38 7.45
CA PRO A 25 -16.71 -4.58 6.82
C PRO A 25 -16.22 -5.24 5.53
N PRO A 26 -16.01 -4.48 4.44
CA PRO A 26 -15.51 -5.05 3.21
C PRO A 26 -14.10 -5.60 3.41
N GLN A 27 -13.83 -6.73 2.80
CA GLN A 27 -12.49 -7.31 2.72
C GLN A 27 -11.93 -7.05 1.33
N LEU A 28 -10.64 -6.73 1.26
CA LEU A 28 -9.94 -6.55 0.00
C LEU A 28 -9.60 -7.92 -0.60
N PRO A 29 -9.58 -8.06 -1.93
CA PRO A 29 -9.16 -9.30 -2.57
C PRO A 29 -7.78 -9.72 -2.11
N ASN A 30 -7.58 -10.99 -1.82
CA ASN A 30 -6.31 -11.59 -1.37
C ASN A 30 -5.57 -10.77 -0.28
N ALA A 31 -6.30 -10.18 0.66
CA ALA A 31 -5.72 -9.32 1.71
C ALA A 31 -4.83 -10.09 2.72
N SER A 32 -4.89 -11.41 2.74
CA SER A 32 -4.00 -12.30 3.50
C SER A 32 -2.78 -12.76 2.68
N PHE A 33 -2.72 -12.42 1.38
CA PHE A 33 -1.63 -12.75 0.45
C PHE A 33 -1.36 -14.27 0.30
N GLU A 34 -2.39 -15.09 0.49
CA GLU A 34 -2.31 -16.56 0.35
C GLU A 34 -2.15 -17.01 -1.11
N GLN A 35 -2.61 -16.20 -2.06
CA GLN A 35 -2.55 -16.51 -3.47
C GLN A 35 -1.37 -15.79 -4.10
N THR A 36 -0.50 -16.55 -4.74
CA THR A 36 0.65 -16.04 -5.48
C THR A 36 0.80 -16.74 -6.82
N SER A 37 1.39 -16.06 -7.77
CA SER A 37 1.76 -16.59 -9.10
C SER A 37 3.03 -15.92 -9.59
N THR A 38 3.43 -16.18 -10.82
CA THR A 38 4.63 -15.59 -11.41
C THR A 38 4.28 -14.98 -12.76
N ALA A 39 4.59 -13.71 -12.95
CA ALA A 39 4.41 -13.02 -14.21
C ALA A 39 5.40 -13.49 -15.29
N SER A 40 5.17 -13.10 -16.54
CA SER A 40 6.03 -13.48 -17.67
C SER A 40 7.47 -12.96 -17.54
N ASP A 41 7.68 -11.84 -16.87
CA ASP A 41 8.98 -11.25 -16.55
C ASP A 41 9.61 -11.83 -15.27
N LYS A 42 9.00 -12.89 -14.69
CA LYS A 42 9.39 -13.59 -13.47
C LYS A 42 9.14 -12.80 -12.16
N ALA A 43 8.45 -11.68 -12.21
CA ALA A 43 8.02 -10.99 -11.00
C ALA A 43 7.04 -11.87 -10.19
N LEU A 44 7.24 -11.93 -8.88
CA LEU A 44 6.28 -12.55 -7.97
C LEU A 44 5.03 -11.67 -7.90
N MET A 45 3.89 -12.28 -8.20
CA MET A 45 2.56 -11.66 -8.16
C MET A 45 1.76 -12.14 -6.96
N PHE A 46 0.87 -11.29 -6.48
CA PHE A 46 0.03 -11.55 -5.30
C PHE A 46 -1.41 -11.82 -5.72
N SER A 47 -1.57 -12.84 -6.54
CA SER A 47 -2.84 -13.34 -7.08
C SER A 47 -2.65 -14.77 -7.60
N ALA A 48 -3.75 -15.51 -7.75
CA ALA A 48 -3.72 -16.84 -8.36
C ALA A 48 -3.44 -16.81 -9.88
N ASP A 49 -3.88 -15.73 -10.55
CA ASP A 49 -3.61 -15.48 -11.99
C ASP A 49 -2.76 -14.20 -12.12
N PRO A 50 -1.58 -14.27 -12.76
CA PRO A 50 -0.73 -13.10 -12.94
C PRO A 50 -1.31 -12.03 -13.88
N ASN A 51 -2.41 -12.33 -14.59
CA ASN A 51 -3.11 -11.37 -15.46
C ASN A 51 -4.36 -10.77 -14.82
N ASP A 52 -4.82 -11.33 -13.68
CA ASP A 52 -5.97 -10.85 -12.90
C ASP A 52 -5.56 -10.67 -11.44
N PHE A 53 -5.20 -9.45 -11.08
CA PHE A 53 -4.66 -9.14 -9.76
C PHE A 53 -5.20 -7.80 -9.24
N TYR A 54 -5.27 -7.70 -7.93
CA TYR A 54 -5.66 -6.50 -7.20
C TYR A 54 -4.45 -5.73 -6.67
N TRP A 55 -3.43 -6.48 -6.23
CA TRP A 55 -2.18 -6.00 -5.67
C TRP A 55 -1.03 -6.19 -6.65
N ASP A 56 -0.15 -5.20 -6.71
CA ASP A 56 1.09 -5.27 -7.45
C ASP A 56 2.24 -4.63 -6.68
N SER A 57 3.46 -4.77 -7.16
CA SER A 57 4.66 -4.33 -6.45
C SER A 57 5.75 -3.83 -7.39
N GLY A 58 6.85 -3.34 -6.82
CA GLY A 58 8.07 -2.99 -7.54
C GLY A 58 8.87 -4.18 -8.09
N ASN A 59 8.39 -5.42 -7.90
CA ASN A 59 9.08 -6.62 -8.38
C ASN A 59 9.36 -6.59 -9.88
N HIS A 60 8.44 -6.09 -10.71
CA HIS A 60 8.63 -5.94 -12.14
C HIS A 60 9.90 -5.13 -12.51
N GLY A 61 10.15 -4.06 -11.75
CA GLY A 61 11.35 -3.25 -11.91
C GLY A 61 12.62 -3.99 -11.46
N SER A 62 12.58 -4.61 -10.30
CA SER A 62 13.72 -5.29 -9.69
C SER A 62 14.05 -6.63 -10.38
N GLN A 63 13.08 -7.28 -11.01
CA GLN A 63 13.28 -8.51 -11.79
C GLN A 63 14.18 -8.33 -13.01
N LYS A 64 14.37 -7.11 -13.51
CA LYS A 64 15.42 -6.84 -14.52
C LYS A 64 16.81 -7.25 -14.04
N MET A 65 17.02 -7.31 -12.72
CA MET A 65 18.25 -7.80 -12.06
C MET A 65 17.99 -9.12 -11.30
N GLN A 66 16.95 -9.86 -11.68
CA GLN A 66 16.58 -11.18 -11.14
C GLN A 66 16.34 -11.17 -9.61
N LYS A 67 15.72 -10.12 -9.09
CA LYS A 67 15.39 -9.98 -7.66
C LYS A 67 13.92 -9.61 -7.48
N ASN A 68 13.27 -10.21 -6.49
CA ASN A 68 12.05 -9.70 -5.92
C ASN A 68 12.40 -8.90 -4.65
N VAL A 69 11.85 -7.72 -4.50
CA VAL A 69 11.96 -6.88 -3.29
C VAL A 69 10.73 -7.02 -2.40
N THR A 70 9.72 -7.71 -2.89
CA THR A 70 8.51 -8.08 -2.17
C THR A 70 8.31 -9.58 -2.34
N GLU A 71 8.29 -10.30 -1.23
CA GLU A 71 8.22 -11.76 -1.20
C GLU A 71 7.18 -12.22 -0.19
N VAL A 72 6.87 -13.52 -0.18
CA VAL A 72 6.08 -14.14 0.87
C VAL A 72 6.97 -14.69 1.97
N THR A 73 6.45 -14.71 3.19
CA THR A 73 7.11 -15.30 4.36
C THR A 73 6.15 -16.22 5.10
N THR A 74 6.64 -17.38 5.52
CA THR A 74 5.93 -18.30 6.41
C THR A 74 6.29 -18.09 7.89
N LYS A 75 7.18 -17.13 8.18
CA LYS A 75 7.63 -16.83 9.53
C LYS A 75 6.67 -15.90 10.28
N TYR A 76 6.12 -14.93 9.57
CA TYR A 76 5.22 -13.93 10.14
C TYR A 76 3.97 -13.80 9.29
N PHE A 77 2.84 -14.20 9.83
CA PHE A 77 1.52 -14.06 9.21
C PHE A 77 0.44 -13.98 10.31
N HIS A 78 -0.63 -13.27 10.03
CA HIS A 78 -1.74 -13.13 10.97
C HIS A 78 -2.81 -14.22 10.78
N SER A 79 -3.09 -14.54 9.53
CA SER A 79 -4.07 -15.57 9.14
C SER A 79 -3.55 -16.37 7.96
N GLY A 80 -4.05 -17.59 7.78
CA GLY A 80 -3.61 -18.46 6.70
C GLY A 80 -2.27 -19.13 6.98
N LYS A 81 -1.35 -19.13 6.02
CA LYS A 81 -0.07 -19.85 6.05
C LYS A 81 1.14 -18.96 5.74
N GLN A 82 0.91 -17.75 5.24
CA GLN A 82 1.96 -16.84 4.84
C GLN A 82 1.54 -15.38 4.96
N GLY A 83 2.51 -14.50 4.93
CA GLY A 83 2.36 -13.05 4.86
C GLY A 83 3.34 -12.45 3.87
N LEU A 84 3.34 -11.13 3.74
CA LEU A 84 4.34 -10.42 2.93
C LEU A 84 5.60 -10.11 3.72
N CYS A 85 6.73 -10.11 3.01
CA CYS A 85 7.98 -9.54 3.44
C CYS A 85 8.41 -8.49 2.42
N LEU A 86 8.58 -7.26 2.87
CA LEU A 86 9.03 -6.12 2.06
C LEU A 86 10.50 -5.87 2.37
N HIS A 87 11.38 -6.17 1.42
CA HIS A 87 12.83 -5.96 1.56
C HIS A 87 13.27 -4.75 0.76
N SER A 88 13.93 -3.81 1.41
CA SER A 88 14.59 -2.74 0.67
C SER A 88 16.04 -3.11 0.39
N GLN A 89 16.48 -2.98 -0.86
CA GLN A 89 17.85 -3.35 -1.24
C GLN A 89 18.34 -2.61 -2.48
N PHE A 90 19.67 -2.54 -2.62
CA PHE A 90 20.27 -2.11 -3.88
C PHE A 90 20.11 -3.20 -4.95
N VAL A 91 19.56 -2.83 -6.09
CA VAL A 91 19.32 -3.68 -7.25
C VAL A 91 20.21 -3.22 -8.38
N GLY A 92 21.25 -4.02 -8.73
CA GLY A 92 22.22 -3.65 -9.75
C GLY A 92 23.40 -4.59 -9.84
N LEU A 93 24.33 -4.29 -10.75
CA LEU A 93 25.54 -5.04 -11.00
C LEU A 93 26.73 -4.39 -10.29
N GLY A 94 27.47 -5.16 -9.52
CA GLY A 94 28.75 -4.76 -8.92
C GLY A 94 28.68 -3.57 -7.94
N GLY A 95 27.48 -3.21 -7.46
CA GLY A 95 27.29 -2.14 -6.47
C GLY A 95 27.32 -0.71 -7.02
N PHE A 96 27.59 -0.50 -8.33
CA PHE A 96 27.69 0.82 -8.94
C PHE A 96 26.77 1.04 -10.14
N ALA A 97 26.30 -0.01 -10.79
CA ALA A 97 25.33 0.08 -11.87
C ALA A 97 23.98 -0.44 -11.40
N GLY A 98 23.11 0.44 -10.90
CA GLY A 98 21.81 0.06 -10.39
C GLY A 98 21.17 1.17 -9.57
N LYS A 99 20.05 0.82 -8.93
CA LYS A 99 19.31 1.72 -8.02
C LYS A 99 18.90 1.00 -6.74
N PHE A 100 18.68 1.77 -5.71
CA PHE A 100 17.97 1.31 -4.53
C PHE A 100 16.50 1.02 -4.89
N ALA A 101 15.98 -0.11 -4.45
CA ALA A 101 14.59 -0.50 -4.62
C ALA A 101 13.97 -0.79 -3.25
N ALA A 102 12.97 -0.02 -2.87
CA ALA A 102 12.19 -0.30 -1.67
C ALA A 102 11.27 -1.49 -1.90
N GLY A 103 11.22 -2.41 -0.95
CA GLY A 103 10.18 -3.43 -0.89
C GLY A 103 8.83 -2.74 -0.70
N ASN A 104 7.87 -2.99 -1.61
CA ASN A 104 6.58 -2.34 -1.57
C ASN A 104 5.47 -3.23 -2.11
N ILE A 105 4.24 -2.93 -1.70
CA ILE A 105 3.01 -3.50 -2.23
C ILE A 105 1.99 -2.39 -2.37
N PHE A 106 1.18 -2.39 -3.43
CA PHE A 106 0.15 -1.40 -3.64
C PHE A 106 -1.07 -1.97 -4.35
N VAL A 107 -2.20 -1.35 -4.11
CA VAL A 107 -3.43 -1.59 -4.90
C VAL A 107 -3.28 -0.89 -6.24
N GLY A 108 -3.14 -1.67 -7.31
CA GLY A 108 -2.89 -1.11 -8.64
C GLY A 108 -2.16 -2.05 -9.60
N LYS A 109 -1.34 -1.46 -10.46
CA LYS A 109 -0.54 -2.16 -11.48
C LYS A 109 0.78 -1.45 -11.74
N TYR A 110 1.85 -2.20 -11.88
CA TYR A 110 3.11 -1.73 -12.44
C TYR A 110 2.97 -1.62 -13.97
N LEU A 111 3.06 -0.41 -14.51
CA LEU A 111 2.75 -0.14 -15.92
C LEU A 111 3.97 -0.26 -16.82
N ALA A 112 5.09 0.30 -16.38
CA ALA A 112 6.31 0.31 -17.20
C ALA A 112 7.56 0.56 -16.36
N THR A 113 8.71 0.21 -16.94
CA THR A 113 10.02 0.70 -16.52
C THR A 113 10.61 1.58 -17.61
N GLU A 114 10.82 2.85 -17.29
CA GLU A 114 11.49 3.83 -18.17
C GLU A 114 12.94 3.99 -17.73
N GLY A 115 13.87 3.33 -18.43
CA GLY A 115 15.25 3.20 -17.96
C GLY A 115 15.36 2.32 -16.71
N MET A 116 15.57 2.97 -15.54
CA MET A 116 15.53 2.33 -14.22
C MET A 116 14.44 2.93 -13.31
N ASP A 117 13.51 3.69 -13.88
CA ASP A 117 12.44 4.37 -13.17
C ASP A 117 11.11 3.65 -13.39
N GLY A 118 10.27 3.57 -12.36
CA GLY A 118 8.98 2.93 -12.43
C GLY A 118 7.87 3.91 -12.86
N VAL A 119 6.92 3.39 -13.63
CA VAL A 119 5.62 4.01 -13.87
C VAL A 119 4.55 3.08 -13.32
N LEU A 120 3.72 3.58 -12.42
CA LEU A 120 2.75 2.80 -11.67
C LEU A 120 1.36 3.41 -11.86
N GLY A 121 0.35 2.57 -12.00
CA GLY A 121 -1.05 2.94 -11.91
C GLY A 121 -1.59 2.52 -10.55
N TRP A 122 -1.97 3.48 -9.70
CA TRP A 122 -2.51 3.21 -8.38
C TRP A 122 -4.01 3.40 -8.32
N GLY A 123 -4.64 2.55 -7.54
CA GLY A 123 -6.06 2.57 -7.27
C GLY A 123 -6.83 1.50 -8.03
N ARG A 124 -7.87 0.99 -7.40
CA ARG A 124 -8.83 0.04 -7.95
C ARG A 124 -10.23 0.43 -7.52
N PRO A 125 -11.26 0.07 -8.30
CA PRO A 125 -12.64 0.30 -7.90
C PRO A 125 -12.93 -0.25 -6.50
N PHE A 126 -13.61 0.57 -5.69
CA PHE A 126 -13.98 0.24 -4.33
C PHE A 126 -15.46 0.49 -4.13
N ASN A 127 -16.25 -0.54 -4.40
CA ASN A 127 -17.69 -0.48 -4.26
C ASN A 127 -18.10 -0.88 -2.84
N CYS A 128 -18.09 0.09 -1.92
CA CYS A 128 -18.51 -0.11 -0.54
C CYS A 128 -19.70 0.80 -0.21
N PRO A 129 -20.84 0.26 0.25
CA PRO A 129 -22.03 1.04 0.58
C PRO A 129 -21.83 1.95 1.81
N ILE A 130 -20.78 1.68 2.60
CA ILE A 130 -20.42 2.49 3.77
C ILE A 130 -18.98 2.95 3.60
N ARG A 131 -18.76 4.24 3.76
CA ARG A 131 -17.41 4.83 3.77
C ARG A 131 -16.62 4.27 4.96
N PRO A 132 -15.49 3.59 4.73
CA PRO A 132 -14.65 3.08 5.80
C PRO A 132 -14.04 4.24 6.59
N LYS A 133 -13.83 4.03 7.89
CA LYS A 133 -13.23 5.01 8.79
C LYS A 133 -11.79 4.73 9.13
N ALA A 134 -11.31 3.54 8.83
CA ALA A 134 -9.93 3.14 9.09
C ALA A 134 -9.54 1.95 8.23
N LEU A 135 -8.24 1.81 7.98
CA LEU A 135 -7.60 0.58 7.55
C LEU A 135 -6.99 -0.11 8.77
N LYS A 136 -7.20 -1.42 8.89
CA LYS A 136 -6.50 -2.25 9.87
C LYS A 136 -5.51 -3.15 9.15
N VAL A 137 -4.28 -3.18 9.63
CA VAL A 137 -3.21 -4.03 9.11
C VAL A 137 -2.47 -4.71 10.27
N TRP A 138 -1.96 -5.90 10.00
CA TRP A 138 -1.06 -6.59 10.91
C TRP A 138 0.35 -6.48 10.34
N ALA A 139 1.26 -5.87 11.07
CA ALA A 139 2.60 -5.60 10.59
C ALA A 139 3.67 -5.83 11.67
N ARG A 140 4.88 -6.12 11.21
CA ARG A 140 6.11 -6.10 11.98
C ARG A 140 7.11 -5.26 11.20
N TYR A 141 7.78 -4.35 11.88
CA TYR A 141 8.78 -3.49 11.29
C TYR A 141 10.10 -3.57 12.05
N GLU A 142 11.18 -3.71 11.32
CA GLU A 142 12.55 -3.62 11.83
C GLU A 142 13.26 -2.48 11.09
N PRO A 143 13.56 -1.38 11.78
CA PRO A 143 14.22 -0.23 11.17
C PRO A 143 15.66 -0.55 10.83
N VAL A 144 16.11 0.04 9.74
CA VAL A 144 17.52 0.10 9.33
C VAL A 144 17.92 1.56 9.10
N ASN A 145 19.21 1.83 8.96
CA ASN A 145 19.64 3.17 8.58
C ASN A 145 19.73 3.29 7.06
N ILE A 146 19.49 4.48 6.56
CA ILE A 146 19.62 4.81 5.14
C ILE A 146 21.05 4.55 4.67
N THR A 147 21.19 3.72 3.66
CA THR A 147 22.46 3.38 3.01
C THR A 147 22.58 3.98 1.61
N HIS A 148 21.45 4.37 1.02
CA HIS A 148 21.37 5.01 -0.29
C HIS A 148 20.54 6.28 -0.14
N ASP A 149 21.15 7.43 -0.41
CA ASP A 149 20.52 8.74 -0.37
C ASP A 149 20.46 9.38 -1.76
N ASN A 150 19.67 10.45 -1.87
CA ASN A 150 19.52 11.27 -3.06
C ASN A 150 19.35 12.73 -2.61
N THR A 151 20.43 13.31 -2.13
CA THR A 151 20.44 14.65 -1.53
C THR A 151 20.04 15.76 -2.52
N SER A 152 20.13 15.52 -3.82
CA SER A 152 19.63 16.45 -4.84
C SER A 152 18.10 16.52 -4.89
N ALA A 153 17.41 15.41 -4.59
CA ALA A 153 15.96 15.33 -4.57
C ALA A 153 15.37 15.48 -3.16
N LEU A 154 16.13 15.06 -2.14
CA LEU A 154 15.75 15.08 -0.72
C LEU A 154 16.93 15.61 0.13
N PRO A 155 17.20 16.92 0.14
CA PRO A 155 18.37 17.48 0.82
C PRO A 155 18.33 17.33 2.35
N SER A 156 17.19 17.05 2.93
CA SER A 156 17.00 16.83 4.38
C SER A 156 17.19 15.38 4.82
N VAL A 157 17.52 14.46 3.90
CA VAL A 157 17.66 13.03 4.16
C VAL A 157 19.01 12.53 3.69
N SER A 158 19.77 11.92 4.58
CA SER A 158 21.16 11.53 4.34
C SER A 158 21.45 10.10 4.79
N LYS A 159 22.54 9.53 4.28
CA LYS A 159 23.06 8.26 4.79
C LYS A 159 23.30 8.31 6.29
N GLY A 160 22.87 7.25 6.97
CA GLY A 160 22.96 7.13 8.43
C GLY A 160 21.71 7.59 9.16
N ASP A 161 20.81 8.36 8.52
CA ASP A 161 19.52 8.69 9.10
C ASP A 161 18.66 7.42 9.22
N PRO A 162 17.70 7.35 10.17
CA PRO A 162 16.77 6.24 10.23
C PRO A 162 15.92 6.12 8.95
N ASP A 163 15.88 4.93 8.37
CA ASP A 163 14.87 4.62 7.34
C ASP A 163 13.55 4.27 8.02
N ASN A 164 12.47 4.78 7.50
CA ASN A 164 11.13 4.61 8.05
C ASN A 164 10.25 3.86 7.04
N GLY A 165 9.55 2.84 7.51
CA GLY A 165 8.49 2.21 6.73
C GLY A 165 7.22 3.06 6.74
N ILE A 166 6.34 2.83 5.77
CA ILE A 166 5.05 3.52 5.69
C ILE A 166 3.95 2.57 5.19
N VAL A 167 2.76 2.73 5.75
CA VAL A 167 1.51 2.20 5.21
C VAL A 167 0.52 3.34 5.12
N TYR A 168 -0.14 3.52 3.98
CA TYR A 168 -1.19 4.50 3.85
C TYR A 168 -2.36 4.00 3.00
N ILE A 169 -3.48 4.66 3.20
CA ILE A 169 -4.73 4.46 2.47
C ILE A 169 -5.30 5.80 2.02
N ALA A 170 -5.80 5.85 0.79
CA ALA A 170 -6.61 6.95 0.29
C ALA A 170 -7.90 6.41 -0.33
N LEU A 171 -9.00 7.09 -0.05
CA LEU A 171 -10.24 6.97 -0.80
C LEU A 171 -10.28 8.10 -1.82
N VAL A 172 -10.47 7.77 -3.09
CA VAL A 172 -10.42 8.74 -4.19
C VAL A 172 -11.66 8.66 -5.06
N THR A 173 -11.90 9.72 -5.84
CA THR A 173 -13.02 9.80 -6.78
C THR A 173 -12.80 8.90 -8.01
N ASP A 174 -13.66 9.02 -9.00
CA ASP A 174 -13.57 8.41 -10.32
C ASP A 174 -12.65 9.17 -11.29
N GLN A 175 -12.06 10.28 -10.85
CA GLN A 175 -11.08 11.02 -11.66
C GLN A 175 -9.90 10.12 -12.00
N THR A 176 -9.49 10.13 -13.27
CA THR A 176 -8.41 9.29 -13.76
C THR A 176 -7.32 10.10 -14.45
N MET A 177 -6.13 9.52 -14.46
CA MET A 177 -4.97 9.96 -15.24
C MET A 177 -4.64 8.90 -16.28
N SER A 178 -4.02 9.29 -17.37
CA SER A 178 -3.67 8.36 -18.45
C SER A 178 -2.17 8.18 -18.59
N TYR A 179 -1.77 6.93 -18.85
CA TYR A 179 -0.43 6.57 -19.28
C TYR A 179 -0.54 5.55 -20.42
N ASN A 180 -0.01 5.90 -21.60
CA ASN A 180 -0.24 5.15 -22.84
C ASN A 180 -1.75 4.97 -23.09
N SER A 181 -2.22 3.73 -23.22
CA SER A 181 -3.63 3.40 -23.43
C SER A 181 -4.40 3.04 -22.16
N GLU A 182 -3.75 3.11 -21.00
CA GLU A 182 -4.36 2.77 -19.72
C GLU A 182 -4.73 4.00 -18.90
N THR A 183 -5.84 3.91 -18.15
CA THR A 183 -6.31 4.96 -17.25
C THR A 183 -6.38 4.44 -15.82
N TRP A 184 -5.88 5.25 -14.87
CA TRP A 184 -5.78 4.90 -13.45
C TRP A 184 -6.20 6.07 -12.58
N PRO A 185 -6.76 5.85 -11.37
CA PRO A 185 -7.05 6.93 -10.43
C PRO A 185 -5.82 7.79 -10.12
N GLN A 186 -4.64 7.19 -10.09
CA GLN A 186 -3.37 7.89 -9.92
C GLN A 186 -2.30 7.24 -10.79
N ILE A 187 -1.55 8.06 -11.54
CA ILE A 187 -0.30 7.66 -12.17
C ILE A 187 0.85 8.18 -11.31
N VAL A 188 1.77 7.27 -10.95
CA VAL A 188 3.01 7.60 -10.23
C VAL A 188 4.19 7.37 -11.14
N LYS A 189 5.11 8.35 -11.21
CA LYS A 189 6.37 8.29 -11.96
C LYS A 189 7.53 8.63 -11.03
N THR A 190 8.54 7.78 -10.99
CA THR A 190 9.70 7.96 -10.10
C THR A 190 10.89 8.63 -10.77
N SER A 191 10.84 8.86 -12.09
CA SER A 191 11.91 9.54 -12.84
C SER A 191 12.16 10.96 -12.33
N SER A 192 13.42 11.33 -12.13
CA SER A 192 13.79 12.65 -11.66
C SER A 192 13.38 13.78 -12.63
N SER A 193 13.33 13.51 -13.92
CA SER A 193 12.97 14.49 -14.95
C SER A 193 11.46 14.69 -15.13
N SER A 194 10.65 13.71 -14.70
CA SER A 194 9.19 13.72 -14.86
C SER A 194 8.47 13.19 -13.62
N ARG A 195 9.07 13.40 -12.44
CA ARG A 195 8.53 12.87 -11.19
C ARG A 195 7.13 13.35 -10.92
N GLN A 196 6.24 12.41 -10.70
CA GLN A 196 4.85 12.62 -10.36
C GLN A 196 4.50 11.64 -9.26
N LEU A 197 4.34 12.14 -8.05
CA LEU A 197 4.00 11.33 -6.88
C LEU A 197 2.55 11.57 -6.47
N PHE A 198 2.06 10.70 -5.60
CA PHE A 198 0.73 10.86 -5.02
C PHE A 198 0.73 12.05 -4.04
N ASP A 199 -0.27 12.90 -4.17
CA ASP A 199 -0.53 14.01 -3.25
C ASP A 199 -1.74 13.67 -2.36
N PRO A 200 -1.54 13.43 -1.06
CA PRO A 200 -2.64 13.12 -0.14
C PRO A 200 -3.62 14.28 0.06
N SER A 201 -3.25 15.50 -0.31
CA SER A 201 -4.13 16.68 -0.28
C SER A 201 -4.79 16.98 -1.63
N GLY A 202 -4.60 16.12 -2.62
CA GLY A 202 -5.09 16.30 -3.99
C GLY A 202 -6.61 16.48 -4.06
N SER A 203 -7.06 17.20 -5.08
CA SER A 203 -8.49 17.55 -5.26
C SER A 203 -9.41 16.34 -5.49
N ASN A 204 -8.85 15.19 -5.88
CA ASN A 204 -9.58 13.92 -6.04
C ASN A 204 -9.54 13.02 -4.80
N VAL A 205 -8.81 13.41 -3.75
CA VAL A 205 -8.71 12.63 -2.51
C VAL A 205 -9.89 12.96 -1.60
N VAL A 206 -10.68 11.96 -1.27
CA VAL A 206 -11.87 12.09 -0.40
C VAL A 206 -11.47 11.97 1.07
N ALA A 207 -10.64 10.98 1.38
CA ALA A 207 -10.08 10.76 2.71
C ALA A 207 -8.70 10.10 2.62
N TYR A 208 -7.86 10.36 3.61
CA TYR A 208 -6.50 9.85 3.70
C TYR A 208 -6.13 9.44 5.12
N GLY A 209 -5.31 8.43 5.25
CA GLY A 209 -4.70 8.03 6.51
C GLY A 209 -3.36 7.34 6.27
N GLU A 210 -2.39 7.58 7.15
CA GLU A 210 -1.08 6.94 7.11
C GLU A 210 -0.61 6.49 8.48
N HIS A 211 0.29 5.51 8.49
CA HIS A 211 1.10 5.12 9.62
C HIS A 211 2.55 5.04 9.17
N VAL A 212 3.42 5.80 9.83
CA VAL A 212 4.87 5.79 9.60
C VAL A 212 5.54 5.03 10.73
N PHE A 213 6.29 3.99 10.39
CA PHE A 213 7.08 3.22 11.34
C PHE A 213 8.40 3.96 11.60
N THR A 214 8.53 4.58 12.77
CA THR A 214 9.74 5.32 13.18
C THR A 214 10.64 4.52 14.11
N SER A 215 10.18 3.35 14.54
CA SER A 215 10.91 2.44 15.45
C SER A 215 10.48 1.00 15.19
N ALA A 216 11.24 0.05 15.70
CA ALA A 216 10.87 -1.36 15.67
C ALA A 216 9.52 -1.58 16.37
N THR A 217 8.71 -2.48 15.83
CA THR A 217 7.57 -3.01 16.57
C THR A 217 8.11 -3.80 17.77
N THR A 218 7.57 -3.55 18.96
CA THR A 218 8.09 -4.11 20.22
C THR A 218 7.78 -5.60 20.41
N GLU A 219 6.79 -6.09 19.65
CA GLU A 219 6.35 -7.47 19.73
C GLU A 219 7.24 -8.41 18.89
N SER A 220 7.44 -9.63 19.36
CA SER A 220 8.15 -10.65 18.59
C SER A 220 7.40 -11.15 17.37
N GLY A 221 6.13 -10.78 17.22
CA GLY A 221 5.23 -11.12 16.11
C GLY A 221 4.67 -9.89 15.40
N LEU A 222 3.55 -10.12 14.71
CA LEU A 222 2.78 -9.04 14.09
C LEU A 222 1.94 -8.30 15.14
N VAL A 223 1.84 -6.99 15.00
CA VAL A 223 0.96 -6.13 15.80
C VAL A 223 -0.16 -5.57 14.94
N GLU A 224 -1.35 -5.42 15.50
CA GLU A 224 -2.46 -4.73 14.83
C GLU A 224 -2.21 -3.23 14.84
N ILE A 225 -2.28 -2.62 13.67
CA ILE A 225 -2.18 -1.19 13.47
C ILE A 225 -3.49 -0.71 12.87
N THR A 226 -4.14 0.23 13.53
CA THR A 226 -5.33 0.91 13.02
C THR A 226 -4.93 2.27 12.47
N ILE A 227 -5.18 2.49 11.18
CA ILE A 227 -4.88 3.71 10.44
C ILE A 227 -6.20 4.44 10.19
N PRO A 228 -6.52 5.50 10.97
CA PRO A 228 -7.75 6.24 10.78
C PRO A 228 -7.73 7.01 9.46
N LEU A 229 -8.88 7.07 8.79
CA LEU A 229 -9.11 7.88 7.60
C LEU A 229 -9.61 9.26 8.03
N ASN A 230 -8.86 10.28 7.69
CA ASN A 230 -9.21 11.67 7.90
C ASN A 230 -9.80 12.25 6.61
N ASP A 231 -10.83 13.07 6.77
CA ASP A 231 -11.48 13.73 5.63
C ASP A 231 -10.55 14.77 5.01
N VAL A 232 -10.42 14.72 3.68
CA VAL A 232 -9.72 15.71 2.85
C VAL A 232 -10.75 16.54 2.08
N ASN A 233 -11.56 15.87 1.26
CA ASN A 233 -12.68 16.49 0.54
C ASN A 233 -13.97 15.69 0.82
N PRO A 234 -14.61 15.87 1.98
CA PRO A 234 -15.67 15.00 2.48
C PRO A 234 -16.95 14.96 1.63
N ASN A 235 -17.16 15.96 0.81
CA ASN A 235 -18.34 16.08 -0.05
C ASN A 235 -18.21 15.31 -1.38
N LEU A 236 -17.04 14.76 -1.69
CA LEU A 236 -16.81 13.98 -2.89
C LEU A 236 -17.26 12.52 -2.69
N THR A 237 -17.64 11.90 -3.80
CA THR A 237 -18.04 10.48 -3.82
C THR A 237 -16.80 9.58 -3.94
N VAL A 238 -16.73 8.55 -3.10
CA VAL A 238 -15.69 7.52 -3.19
C VAL A 238 -16.01 6.58 -4.34
N SER A 239 -15.04 6.35 -5.21
CA SER A 239 -15.15 5.39 -6.32
C SER A 239 -13.99 4.38 -6.31
N ASN A 240 -12.82 4.80 -5.83
CA ASN A 240 -11.62 3.98 -5.84
C ASN A 240 -10.89 4.02 -4.48
N ILE A 241 -10.06 3.01 -4.27
CA ILE A 241 -9.19 2.91 -3.11
C ILE A 241 -7.73 2.77 -3.56
N ILE A 242 -6.84 3.47 -2.90
CA ILE A 242 -5.39 3.33 -2.99
C ILE A 242 -4.91 2.84 -1.64
N ILE A 243 -4.11 1.77 -1.60
CA ILE A 243 -3.38 1.34 -0.42
C ILE A 243 -1.96 1.07 -0.86
N VAL A 244 -1.01 1.57 -0.10
CA VAL A 244 0.42 1.36 -0.34
C VAL A 244 1.09 1.01 0.98
N ALA A 245 1.95 -0.01 0.97
CA ALA A 245 2.91 -0.29 2.02
C ALA A 245 4.31 -0.31 1.41
N SER A 246 5.26 0.34 2.08
CA SER A 246 6.65 0.37 1.67
C SER A 246 7.57 0.24 2.88
N ALA A 247 8.62 -0.57 2.75
CA ALA A 247 9.63 -0.73 3.77
C ALA A 247 10.50 0.52 3.93
N SER A 248 10.60 1.35 2.88
CA SER A 248 11.31 2.63 2.89
C SER A 248 10.37 3.75 2.45
N ARG A 249 10.11 4.72 3.33
CA ARG A 249 9.20 5.86 3.06
C ARG A 249 9.60 6.68 1.85
N TYR A 250 10.88 6.77 1.58
CA TYR A 250 11.43 7.56 0.48
C TYR A 250 11.80 6.71 -0.74
N GLY A 251 11.22 5.51 -0.87
CA GLY A 251 11.45 4.58 -1.98
C GLY A 251 11.23 5.19 -3.36
N ASP A 252 10.25 6.10 -3.50
CA ASP A 252 9.95 6.82 -4.75
C ASP A 252 11.06 7.77 -5.18
N TYR A 253 12.00 8.07 -4.30
CA TYR A 253 13.23 8.82 -4.57
C TYR A 253 14.46 7.93 -4.67
N PHE A 254 14.28 6.60 -4.59
CA PHE A 254 15.37 5.60 -4.51
C PHE A 254 16.27 5.82 -3.28
N VAL A 255 15.67 6.22 -2.18
CA VAL A 255 16.32 6.48 -0.90
C VAL A 255 15.84 5.50 0.15
N GLY A 256 16.77 4.91 0.90
CA GLY A 256 16.47 4.01 2.00
C GLY A 256 17.65 3.14 2.40
N GLY A 257 17.41 2.22 3.32
CA GLY A 257 18.36 1.26 3.88
C GLY A 257 18.14 -0.15 3.35
N ASN A 258 19.22 -0.90 3.20
CA ASN A 258 19.13 -2.33 2.90
C ASN A 258 18.62 -3.09 4.14
N GLY A 259 17.45 -3.74 4.03
CA GLY A 259 16.83 -4.46 5.13
C GLY A 259 15.58 -5.23 4.75
#